data_c2eed0443a328b2cd618e108ecc2b130
#
_entry.id   c2eed0443a328b2cd618e108ecc2b130
#
_cell.length_a   1.000
_cell.length_b   1.000
_cell.length_c   1.000
_cell.angle_alpha   90.00
_cell.angle_beta   90.00
_cell.angle_gamma   90.00
#
_symmetry.space_group_name_H-M   'P 1'
#
loop_
_entity.id
_entity.type
_entity.pdbx_description
1 polymer ?
#
loop_
_entity_poly.entity_id
_entity_poly.type
_entity_poly.pdbx_seq_one_letter_code
_entity_poly.pdbx_strand_id
1 'polypeptide(L)'
;KNAQRYFKKYSKAKTAVVEKKIQLKETEKEIDYLDSVLTFIDNAEKVTDLDDIREELVENGVLRRRNLKEKQKKHKIQPIEYFTSTGKRILVGRNNRENDILTFKTASSRDIWMHTKDIPGSHVILFTEGEEPEEKEIFEAASIAAYHSKAKLSGNVPVDYVKVKYVKKPNGAKPGFVIFTNNNTVYTDPAKPETK
;
A
#
# COMPACT_ATOMS: atom_id res chain seq x y z
N LYS A 1 -6.97 9.63 -54.16
CA LYS A 1 -7.98 9.13 -53.16
C LYS A 1 -7.49 7.96 -52.32
N ASN A 2 -6.71 7.01 -52.87
CA ASN A 2 -6.30 5.79 -52.14
C ASN A 2 -5.21 6.08 -51.07
N ALA A 3 -4.17 6.83 -51.40
CA ALA A 3 -3.10 7.21 -50.50
C ALA A 3 -3.61 7.97 -49.24
N GLN A 4 -4.56 8.91 -49.43
CA GLN A 4 -5.19 9.65 -48.33
C GLN A 4 -5.97 8.75 -47.38
N ARG A 5 -6.65 7.72 -47.95
CA ARG A 5 -7.37 6.72 -47.14
C ARG A 5 -6.43 5.90 -46.28
N TYR A 6 -5.29 5.45 -46.82
CA TYR A 6 -4.28 4.70 -46.05
C TYR A 6 -3.61 5.58 -45.01
N PHE A 7 -3.29 6.82 -45.34
CA PHE A 7 -2.73 7.77 -44.37
C PHE A 7 -3.69 8.03 -43.20
N LYS A 8 -4.98 8.22 -43.46
CA LYS A 8 -5.99 8.35 -42.40
C LYS A 8 -6.06 7.10 -41.52
N LYS A 9 -6.01 5.90 -42.13
CA LYS A 9 -6.01 4.64 -41.36
C LYS A 9 -4.74 4.53 -40.49
N TYR A 10 -3.58 4.86 -41.04
CA TYR A 10 -2.32 4.85 -40.32
C TYR A 10 -2.34 5.82 -39.14
N SER A 11 -2.75 7.07 -39.36
CA SER A 11 -2.85 8.08 -38.31
C SER A 11 -3.82 7.65 -37.20
N LYS A 12 -5.00 7.12 -37.57
CA LYS A 12 -5.97 6.59 -36.59
C LYS A 12 -5.38 5.44 -35.79
N ALA A 13 -4.71 4.49 -36.44
CA ALA A 13 -4.08 3.36 -35.76
C ALA A 13 -2.95 3.82 -34.81
N LYS A 14 -2.12 4.77 -35.25
CA LYS A 14 -1.06 5.34 -34.42
C LYS A 14 -1.62 6.01 -33.16
N THR A 15 -2.65 6.83 -33.28
CA THR A 15 -3.33 7.45 -32.13
C THR A 15 -3.95 6.39 -31.23
N ALA A 16 -4.65 5.39 -31.81
CA ALA A 16 -5.26 4.32 -31.02
C ALA A 16 -4.24 3.51 -30.21
N VAL A 17 -3.04 3.28 -30.73
CA VAL A 17 -1.96 2.60 -29.99
C VAL A 17 -1.51 3.42 -28.78
N VAL A 18 -1.38 4.74 -28.92
CA VAL A 18 -1.00 5.63 -27.82
C VAL A 18 -2.09 5.62 -26.74
N GLU A 19 -3.34 5.83 -27.14
CA GLU A 19 -4.49 5.83 -26.24
C GLU A 19 -4.64 4.49 -25.49
N LYS A 20 -4.47 3.38 -26.20
CA LYS A 20 -4.55 2.03 -25.59
C LYS A 20 -3.42 1.78 -24.58
N LYS A 21 -2.20 2.29 -24.83
CA LYS A 21 -1.11 2.20 -23.86
C LYS A 21 -1.40 2.99 -22.59
N ILE A 22 -2.02 4.16 -22.72
CA ILE A 22 -2.43 4.97 -21.56
C ILE A 22 -3.52 4.23 -20.77
N GLN A 23 -4.58 3.76 -21.44
CA GLN A 23 -5.66 3.00 -20.82
C GLN A 23 -5.15 1.74 -20.11
N LEU A 24 -4.20 1.02 -20.72
CA LEU A 24 -3.61 -0.18 -20.10
C LEU A 24 -2.95 0.17 -18.76
N LYS A 25 -2.09 1.20 -18.73
CA LYS A 25 -1.42 1.63 -17.50
C LYS A 25 -2.40 2.10 -16.41
N GLU A 26 -3.50 2.75 -16.79
CA GLU A 26 -4.54 3.16 -15.86
C GLU A 26 -5.28 1.95 -15.29
N THR A 27 -5.59 0.97 -16.14
CA THR A 27 -6.26 -0.27 -15.73
C THR A 27 -5.35 -1.11 -14.82
N GLU A 28 -4.06 -1.23 -15.13
CA GLU A 28 -3.08 -1.91 -14.27
C GLU A 28 -3.05 -1.30 -12.85
N LYS A 29 -2.96 0.03 -12.76
CA LYS A 29 -3.02 0.73 -11.45
C LYS A 29 -4.34 0.50 -10.70
N GLU A 30 -5.44 0.36 -11.42
CA GLU A 30 -6.73 0.08 -10.81
C GLU A 30 -6.79 -1.35 -10.27
N ILE A 31 -6.25 -2.31 -11.02
CA ILE A 31 -6.12 -3.69 -10.58
C ILE A 31 -5.25 -3.77 -9.32
N ASP A 32 -4.06 -3.14 -9.31
CA ASP A 32 -3.17 -3.11 -8.15
C ASP A 32 -3.87 -2.53 -6.91
N TYR A 33 -4.63 -1.44 -7.09
CA TYR A 33 -5.41 -0.85 -6.01
C TYR A 33 -6.48 -1.82 -5.49
N LEU A 34 -7.25 -2.46 -6.36
CA LEU A 34 -8.29 -3.40 -5.95
C LEU A 34 -7.71 -4.67 -5.30
N ASP A 35 -6.56 -5.14 -5.77
CA ASP A 35 -5.84 -6.26 -5.17
C ASP A 35 -5.36 -5.92 -3.74
N SER A 36 -4.92 -4.68 -3.51
CA SER A 36 -4.59 -4.22 -2.16
C SER A 36 -5.82 -4.19 -1.25
N VAL A 37 -6.97 -3.73 -1.76
CA VAL A 37 -8.23 -3.73 -1.02
C VAL A 37 -8.67 -5.14 -0.64
N LEU A 38 -8.57 -6.12 -1.57
CA LEU A 38 -8.87 -7.52 -1.28
C LEU A 38 -7.96 -8.06 -0.17
N THR A 39 -6.68 -7.74 -0.22
CA THR A 39 -5.72 -8.14 0.83
C THR A 39 -6.12 -7.58 2.20
N PHE A 40 -6.60 -6.33 2.26
CA PHE A 40 -7.08 -5.74 3.53
C PHE A 40 -8.39 -6.37 4.01
N ILE A 41 -9.29 -6.75 3.11
CA ILE A 41 -10.52 -7.49 3.47
C ILE A 41 -10.16 -8.85 4.08
N ASP A 42 -9.21 -9.58 3.48
CA ASP A 42 -8.77 -10.90 3.97
C ASP A 42 -8.03 -10.80 5.31
N ASN A 43 -7.39 -9.67 5.59
CA ASN A 43 -6.68 -9.41 6.84
C ASN A 43 -7.54 -8.71 7.92
N ALA A 44 -8.79 -8.33 7.61
CA ALA A 44 -9.66 -7.64 8.53
C ALA A 44 -10.03 -8.54 9.73
N GLU A 45 -9.74 -8.08 10.93
CA GLU A 45 -10.07 -8.79 12.18
C GLU A 45 -11.37 -8.29 12.82
N LYS A 46 -11.79 -7.06 12.47
CA LYS A 46 -12.95 -6.37 13.06
C LYS A 46 -13.91 -5.87 11.99
N VAL A 47 -15.19 -5.82 12.33
CA VAL A 47 -16.22 -5.23 11.46
C VAL A 47 -15.91 -3.76 11.13
N THR A 48 -15.32 -3.03 12.06
CA THR A 48 -14.89 -1.64 11.86
C THR A 48 -13.85 -1.51 10.74
N ASP A 49 -12.98 -2.50 10.55
CA ASP A 49 -11.98 -2.49 9.48
C ASP A 49 -12.66 -2.58 8.11
N LEU A 50 -13.72 -3.40 8.00
CA LEU A 50 -14.52 -3.50 6.77
C LEU A 50 -15.33 -2.22 6.49
N ASP A 51 -15.81 -1.53 7.53
CA ASP A 51 -16.50 -0.25 7.39
C ASP A 51 -15.55 0.83 6.87
N ASP A 52 -14.32 0.88 7.39
CA ASP A 52 -13.28 1.81 6.93
C ASP A 52 -12.87 1.55 5.48
N ILE A 53 -12.67 0.28 5.09
CA ILE A 53 -12.39 -0.12 3.71
C ILE A 53 -13.56 0.26 2.79
N ARG A 54 -14.81 0.03 3.24
CA ARG A 54 -15.99 0.42 2.49
C ARG A 54 -16.06 1.94 2.28
N GLU A 55 -15.74 2.73 3.29
CA GLU A 55 -15.71 4.19 3.17
C GLU A 55 -14.65 4.63 2.16
N GLU A 56 -13.45 4.03 2.21
CA GLU A 56 -12.39 4.26 1.22
C GLU A 56 -12.87 3.99 -0.22
N LEU A 57 -13.56 2.86 -0.45
CA LEU A 57 -14.09 2.50 -1.76
C LEU A 57 -15.18 3.47 -2.25
N VAL A 58 -16.00 4.00 -1.35
CA VAL A 58 -16.99 5.04 -1.68
C VAL A 58 -16.32 6.36 -2.03
N GLU A 59 -15.31 6.79 -1.26
CA GLU A 59 -14.55 8.03 -1.51
C GLU A 59 -13.79 7.96 -2.85
N ASN A 60 -13.31 6.78 -3.24
CA ASN A 60 -12.62 6.56 -4.51
C ASN A 60 -13.57 6.24 -5.69
N GLY A 61 -14.89 6.31 -5.49
CA GLY A 61 -15.89 6.12 -6.54
C GLY A 61 -16.11 4.68 -7.00
N VAL A 62 -15.54 3.69 -6.33
CA VAL A 62 -15.69 2.26 -6.64
C VAL A 62 -17.05 1.75 -6.17
N LEU A 63 -17.50 2.20 -5.00
CA LEU A 63 -18.81 1.87 -4.47
C LEU A 63 -19.74 3.09 -4.41
N ARG A 64 -21.03 2.85 -4.58
CA ARG A 64 -22.06 3.89 -4.36
C ARG A 64 -22.30 4.08 -2.87
N ARG A 65 -22.47 5.35 -2.46
CA ARG A 65 -22.85 5.69 -1.08
C ARG A 65 -24.22 5.11 -0.77
N ARG A 66 -24.36 4.35 0.31
CA ARG A 66 -25.69 3.99 0.83
C ARG A 66 -26.32 5.24 1.42
N ASN A 67 -27.62 5.50 1.10
CA ASN A 67 -28.43 6.53 1.77
C ASN A 67 -28.79 6.06 3.19
N LEU A 68 -27.82 5.97 4.06
CA LEU A 68 -28.06 5.75 5.47
C LEU A 68 -28.28 7.11 6.11
N LYS A 69 -29.43 7.30 6.75
CA LYS A 69 -29.79 8.52 7.51
C LYS A 69 -28.89 8.74 8.75
N GLU A 70 -28.07 7.77 9.09
CA GLU A 70 -27.09 7.88 10.17
C GLU A 70 -25.79 8.51 9.67
N LYS A 71 -25.38 9.61 10.33
CA LYS A 71 -24.03 10.15 10.20
C LYS A 71 -23.06 9.08 10.68
N GLN A 72 -22.36 8.42 9.76
CA GLN A 72 -21.26 7.53 10.13
C GLN A 72 -20.26 8.33 10.98
N LYS A 73 -20.01 7.85 12.18
CA LYS A 73 -18.92 8.38 13.02
C LYS A 73 -17.64 8.12 12.27
N LYS A 74 -16.88 9.17 11.96
CA LYS A 74 -15.53 9.01 11.43
C LYS A 74 -14.74 8.17 12.40
N HIS A 75 -14.37 6.96 12.02
CA HIS A 75 -13.53 6.10 12.82
C HIS A 75 -12.16 6.77 13.00
N LYS A 76 -11.65 6.75 14.23
CA LYS A 76 -10.28 7.20 14.49
C LYS A 76 -9.34 6.18 13.85
N ILE A 77 -8.33 6.69 13.18
CA ILE A 77 -7.24 5.90 12.65
C ILE A 77 -6.58 5.16 13.81
N GLN A 78 -6.52 3.83 13.69
CA GLN A 78 -5.98 2.95 14.72
C GLN A 78 -5.13 1.86 14.05
N PRO A 79 -3.91 2.21 13.58
CA PRO A 79 -3.00 1.22 13.00
C PRO A 79 -2.71 0.11 14.02
N ILE A 80 -2.37 -1.07 13.52
CA ILE A 80 -1.96 -2.18 14.38
C ILE A 80 -0.58 -1.85 14.93
N GLU A 81 -0.40 -2.04 16.23
CA GLU A 81 0.85 -1.76 16.92
C GLU A 81 1.56 -3.04 17.34
N TYR A 82 2.85 -3.11 17.05
CA TYR A 82 3.76 -4.14 17.45
C TYR A 82 5.04 -3.51 18.02
N PHE A 83 5.86 -4.33 18.65
CA PHE A 83 7.17 -3.93 19.16
C PHE A 83 8.22 -4.95 18.72
N THR A 84 9.42 -4.46 18.43
CA THR A 84 10.58 -5.33 18.24
C THR A 84 10.99 -5.99 19.56
N SER A 85 11.83 -7.01 19.48
CA SER A 85 12.42 -7.61 20.67
C SER A 85 13.27 -6.65 21.52
N THR A 86 13.73 -5.55 20.91
CA THR A 86 14.48 -4.45 21.58
C THR A 86 13.55 -3.36 22.13
N GLY A 87 12.23 -3.43 21.85
CA GLY A 87 11.23 -2.49 22.33
C GLY A 87 10.93 -1.32 21.38
N LYS A 88 11.50 -1.28 20.16
CA LYS A 88 11.14 -0.26 19.18
C LYS A 88 9.74 -0.52 18.62
N ARG A 89 9.00 0.57 18.46
CA ARG A 89 7.61 0.56 18.01
C ARG A 89 7.50 0.28 16.52
N ILE A 90 6.52 -0.55 16.12
CA ILE A 90 6.17 -0.83 14.74
C ILE A 90 4.68 -0.54 14.57
N LEU A 91 4.31 0.22 13.53
CA LEU A 91 2.92 0.43 13.17
C LEU A 91 2.63 -0.13 11.78
N VAL A 92 1.43 -0.72 11.65
CA VAL A 92 0.94 -1.36 10.41
C VAL A 92 -0.40 -0.75 10.03
N GLY A 93 -0.53 -0.28 8.80
CA GLY A 93 -1.79 0.23 8.27
C GLY A 93 -2.78 -0.89 7.93
N ARG A 94 -4.07 -0.70 8.26
CA ARG A 94 -5.14 -1.68 8.04
C ARG A 94 -5.90 -1.48 6.72
N ASN A 95 -5.63 -0.38 6.03
CA ASN A 95 -6.19 -0.04 4.72
C ASN A 95 -5.29 0.99 4.03
N ASN A 96 -5.56 1.30 2.76
CA ASN A 96 -4.73 2.22 1.97
C ASN A 96 -4.73 3.66 2.53
N ARG A 97 -5.82 4.10 3.13
CA ARG A 97 -5.91 5.41 3.78
C ARG A 97 -5.02 5.49 5.03
N GLU A 98 -5.03 4.45 5.86
CA GLU A 98 -4.13 4.35 7.00
C GLU A 98 -2.68 4.27 6.57
N ASN A 99 -2.37 3.52 5.50
CA ASN A 99 -1.03 3.47 4.91
C ASN A 99 -0.51 4.87 4.56
N ASP A 100 -1.34 5.70 3.92
CA ASP A 100 -0.97 7.08 3.59
C ASP A 100 -0.71 7.93 4.84
N ILE A 101 -1.59 7.85 5.82
CA ILE A 101 -1.47 8.64 7.03
C ILE A 101 -0.25 8.20 7.85
N LEU A 102 -0.04 6.92 7.95
CA LEU A 102 1.10 6.34 8.64
C LEU A 102 2.41 6.84 8.01
N THR A 103 2.51 6.77 6.69
CA THR A 103 3.73 7.11 5.95
C THR A 103 3.99 8.62 5.92
N PHE A 104 2.94 9.45 5.71
CA PHE A 104 3.14 10.87 5.40
C PHE A 104 2.75 11.84 6.53
N LYS A 105 2.08 11.35 7.60
CA LYS A 105 1.64 12.20 8.71
C LYS A 105 2.11 11.72 10.08
N THR A 106 2.39 10.43 10.23
CA THR A 106 2.76 9.85 11.54
C THR A 106 4.25 9.59 11.62
N ALA A 107 4.83 9.00 10.58
CA ALA A 107 6.24 8.65 10.55
C ALA A 107 7.14 9.88 10.40
N SER A 108 8.31 9.82 11.05
CA SER A 108 9.40 10.78 10.89
C SER A 108 10.20 10.45 9.61
N SER A 109 10.90 11.44 9.07
CA SER A 109 11.76 11.29 7.89
C SER A 109 12.89 10.26 8.07
N ARG A 110 13.26 9.94 9.32
CA ARG A 110 14.32 8.98 9.68
C ARG A 110 13.81 7.57 9.93
N ASP A 111 12.50 7.40 10.18
CA ASP A 111 11.90 6.09 10.41
C ASP A 111 12.00 5.23 9.15
N ILE A 112 11.88 3.93 9.30
CA ILE A 112 11.97 2.97 8.19
C ILE A 112 10.55 2.61 7.75
N TRP A 113 10.27 2.86 6.47
CA TRP A 113 9.10 2.37 5.77
C TRP A 113 9.42 1.03 5.13
N MET A 114 8.48 0.09 5.21
CA MET A 114 8.60 -1.24 4.64
C MET A 114 7.33 -1.65 3.90
N HIS A 115 7.51 -2.43 2.83
CA HIS A 115 6.41 -3.03 2.07
C HIS A 115 6.90 -4.27 1.32
N THR A 116 6.06 -5.27 1.14
CA THR A 116 6.36 -6.46 0.33
C THR A 116 6.57 -6.05 -1.13
N LYS A 117 7.67 -6.52 -1.72
CA LYS A 117 8.06 -6.15 -3.09
C LYS A 117 7.12 -6.77 -4.11
N ASP A 118 6.52 -5.92 -4.95
CA ASP A 118 5.59 -6.31 -6.03
C ASP A 118 4.41 -7.18 -5.56
N ILE A 119 4.09 -7.15 -4.26
CA ILE A 119 3.00 -7.93 -3.65
C ILE A 119 2.12 -6.98 -2.84
N PRO A 120 0.78 -6.99 -3.01
CA PRO A 120 -0.12 -6.19 -2.19
C PRO A 120 0.02 -6.46 -0.70
N GLY A 121 0.04 -5.37 0.09
CA GLY A 121 0.23 -5.48 1.54
C GLY A 121 0.11 -4.13 2.26
N SER A 122 0.35 -4.17 3.56
CA SER A 122 0.34 -2.99 4.41
C SER A 122 1.66 -2.21 4.33
N HIS A 123 1.57 -0.90 4.51
CA HIS A 123 2.75 -0.13 4.91
C HIS A 123 3.06 -0.42 6.37
N VAL A 124 4.32 -0.71 6.62
CA VAL A 124 4.85 -0.94 7.96
C VAL A 124 5.88 0.12 8.25
N ILE A 125 5.77 0.77 9.41
CA ILE A 125 6.73 1.77 9.87
C ILE A 125 7.41 1.27 11.13
N LEU A 126 8.73 1.12 11.05
CA LEU A 126 9.58 0.92 12.21
C LEU A 126 10.06 2.28 12.71
N PHE A 127 9.67 2.65 13.93
CA PHE A 127 10.08 3.90 14.57
C PHE A 127 11.48 3.74 15.15
N THR A 128 12.42 4.54 14.64
CA THR A 128 13.84 4.43 14.97
C THR A 128 14.29 5.40 16.06
N GLU A 129 13.41 6.36 16.44
CA GLU A 129 13.74 7.44 17.38
C GLU A 129 15.00 8.23 17.00
N GLY A 130 15.37 8.16 15.70
CA GLY A 130 16.52 8.85 15.13
C GLY A 130 17.82 8.04 15.12
N GLU A 131 17.82 6.85 15.68
CA GLU A 131 18.94 5.91 15.65
C GLU A 131 18.94 5.06 14.36
N GLU A 132 20.07 4.48 14.01
CA GLU A 132 20.10 3.46 12.96
C GLU A 132 19.56 2.14 13.53
N PRO A 133 18.58 1.50 12.87
CA PRO A 133 18.01 0.24 13.36
C PRO A 133 19.02 -0.90 13.23
N GLU A 134 18.97 -1.83 14.17
CA GLU A 134 19.72 -3.07 14.10
C GLU A 134 19.17 -3.97 12.98
N GLU A 135 20.00 -4.83 12.42
CA GLU A 135 19.59 -5.79 11.38
C GLU A 135 18.43 -6.68 11.86
N LYS A 136 18.47 -7.11 13.12
CA LYS A 136 17.40 -7.90 13.74
C LYS A 136 16.07 -7.16 13.78
N GLU A 137 16.05 -5.87 14.08
CA GLU A 137 14.84 -5.03 14.10
C GLU A 137 14.23 -4.88 12.71
N ILE A 138 15.10 -4.75 11.68
CA ILE A 138 14.68 -4.72 10.29
C ILE A 138 14.02 -6.06 9.91
N PHE A 139 14.61 -7.20 10.28
CA PHE A 139 14.04 -8.52 10.02
C PHE A 139 12.70 -8.73 10.71
N GLU A 140 12.57 -8.35 11.96
CA GLU A 140 11.32 -8.45 12.73
C GLU A 140 10.21 -7.62 12.09
N ALA A 141 10.50 -6.37 11.73
CA ALA A 141 9.53 -5.49 11.07
C ALA A 141 9.19 -5.98 9.65
N ALA A 142 10.15 -6.51 8.91
CA ALA A 142 9.92 -7.10 7.59
C ALA A 142 9.04 -8.36 7.66
N SER A 143 9.23 -9.23 8.67
CA SER A 143 8.39 -10.40 8.91
C SER A 143 6.92 -10.01 9.16
N ILE A 144 6.70 -8.90 9.87
CA ILE A 144 5.38 -8.32 10.09
C ILE A 144 4.81 -7.80 8.75
N ALA A 145 5.60 -7.14 7.92
CA ALA A 145 5.15 -6.68 6.61
C ALA A 145 4.75 -7.85 5.70
N ALA A 146 5.53 -8.92 5.69
CA ALA A 146 5.19 -10.15 4.98
C ALA A 146 3.90 -10.79 5.51
N TYR A 147 3.69 -10.80 6.84
CA TYR A 147 2.47 -11.31 7.48
C TYR A 147 1.22 -10.50 7.08
N HIS A 148 1.32 -9.17 6.96
CA HIS A 148 0.23 -8.28 6.57
C HIS A 148 0.15 -8.05 5.05
N SER A 149 0.54 -9.05 4.26
CA SER A 149 0.49 -9.02 2.80
C SER A 149 -0.27 -10.20 2.21
N LYS A 150 -0.49 -10.16 0.91
CA LYS A 150 -1.05 -11.29 0.13
C LYS A 150 -0.15 -12.55 0.22
N ALA A 151 1.13 -12.38 0.57
CA ALA A 151 2.10 -13.48 0.73
C ALA A 151 2.13 -14.07 2.15
N LYS A 152 1.14 -13.82 2.99
CA LYS A 152 1.06 -14.25 4.40
C LYS A 152 1.31 -15.76 4.64
N LEU A 153 1.00 -16.59 3.66
CA LEU A 153 1.19 -18.06 3.73
C LEU A 153 2.37 -18.56 2.90
N SER A 154 3.17 -17.64 2.35
CA SER A 154 4.36 -17.96 1.56
C SER A 154 5.61 -17.96 2.43
N GLY A 155 6.69 -18.58 1.97
CA GLY A 155 8.02 -18.44 2.56
C GLY A 155 8.93 -17.56 1.74
N ASN A 156 10.01 -17.05 2.35
CA ASN A 156 11.04 -16.27 1.69
C ASN A 156 10.50 -15.05 0.91
N VAL A 157 9.61 -14.28 1.58
CA VAL A 157 8.92 -13.12 0.97
C VAL A 157 9.88 -11.94 0.87
N PRO A 158 10.05 -11.33 -0.32
CA PRO A 158 10.85 -10.12 -0.48
C PRO A 158 10.12 -8.90 0.12
N VAL A 159 10.81 -8.16 0.98
CA VAL A 159 10.32 -6.93 1.60
C VAL A 159 11.31 -5.82 1.31
N ASP A 160 10.83 -4.77 0.66
CA ASP A 160 11.59 -3.56 0.46
C ASP A 160 11.49 -2.67 1.71
N TYR A 161 12.62 -2.08 2.09
CA TYR A 161 12.69 -1.13 3.20
C TYR A 161 13.53 0.08 2.85
N VAL A 162 13.13 1.24 3.36
CA VAL A 162 13.81 2.51 3.08
C VAL A 162 13.44 3.56 4.13
N LYS A 163 14.31 4.57 4.35
CA LYS A 163 13.94 5.73 5.19
C LYS A 163 12.76 6.48 4.55
N VAL A 164 11.78 6.86 5.37
CA VAL A 164 10.54 7.55 4.94
C VAL A 164 10.80 8.76 4.05
N LYS A 165 11.89 9.50 4.26
CA LYS A 165 12.27 10.64 3.40
C LYS A 165 12.42 10.33 1.91
N TYR A 166 12.62 9.07 1.55
CA TYR A 166 12.74 8.62 0.16
C TYR A 166 11.43 8.08 -0.43
N VAL A 167 10.35 8.05 0.38
CA VAL A 167 9.02 7.65 -0.05
C VAL A 167 8.23 8.88 -0.45
N LYS A 168 7.59 8.85 -1.62
CA LYS A 168 6.81 9.97 -2.15
C LYS A 168 5.46 9.50 -2.69
N LYS A 169 4.44 10.33 -2.54
CA LYS A 169 3.14 10.12 -3.17
C LYS A 169 3.06 10.92 -4.46
N PRO A 170 2.90 10.28 -5.63
CA PRO A 170 2.65 11.00 -6.88
C PRO A 170 1.34 11.78 -6.84
N ASN A 171 1.30 12.92 -7.52
CA ASN A 171 0.07 13.70 -7.65
C ASN A 171 -1.04 12.87 -8.30
N GLY A 172 -2.23 12.87 -7.70
CA GLY A 172 -3.39 12.12 -8.19
C GLY A 172 -3.32 10.60 -7.99
N ALA A 173 -2.31 10.08 -7.29
CA ALA A 173 -2.23 8.67 -6.98
C ALA A 173 -3.35 8.24 -6.00
N LYS A 174 -3.88 7.04 -6.20
CA LYS A 174 -4.84 6.41 -5.29
C LYS A 174 -4.25 6.24 -3.88
N PRO A 175 -5.08 6.13 -2.83
CA PRO A 175 -4.59 5.83 -1.49
C PRO A 175 -3.69 4.58 -1.47
N GLY A 176 -2.67 4.58 -0.63
CA GLY A 176 -1.71 3.48 -0.50
C GLY A 176 -0.63 3.42 -1.59
N PHE A 177 -0.83 4.07 -2.74
CA PHE A 177 0.17 4.06 -3.80
C PHE A 177 1.30 5.06 -3.52
N VAL A 178 2.54 4.57 -3.54
CA VAL A 178 3.76 5.37 -3.33
C VAL A 178 4.83 5.00 -4.35
N ILE A 179 5.79 5.90 -4.53
CA ILE A 179 7.05 5.63 -5.21
C ILE A 179 8.19 5.87 -4.22
N PHE A 180 9.24 5.09 -4.34
CA PHE A 180 10.39 5.21 -3.45
C PHE A 180 11.69 4.96 -4.21
N THR A 181 12.80 5.40 -3.63
CA THR A 181 14.16 5.23 -4.17
C THR A 181 15.10 4.84 -3.04
N ASN A 182 16.29 4.35 -3.36
CA ASN A 182 17.32 3.98 -2.37
C ASN A 182 16.87 2.90 -1.38
N ASN A 183 15.96 2.03 -1.79
CA ASN A 183 15.51 0.90 -0.98
C ASN A 183 16.53 -0.23 -0.98
N ASN A 184 16.51 -0.99 0.10
CA ASN A 184 17.11 -2.32 0.20
C ASN A 184 15.97 -3.34 0.23
N THR A 185 16.29 -4.58 -0.10
CA THR A 185 15.34 -5.71 -0.04
C THR A 185 15.89 -6.76 0.93
N VAL A 186 15.04 -7.23 1.82
CA VAL A 186 15.31 -8.36 2.72
C VAL A 186 14.31 -9.48 2.39
N TYR A 187 14.76 -10.72 2.54
CA TYR A 187 13.91 -11.90 2.37
C TYR A 187 13.61 -12.49 3.73
N THR A 188 12.33 -12.71 4.03
CA THR A 188 11.88 -13.18 5.34
C THR A 188 10.65 -14.05 5.24
N ASP A 189 10.41 -14.86 6.26
CA ASP A 189 9.16 -15.59 6.43
C ASP A 189 8.14 -14.73 7.18
N PRO A 190 6.85 -14.79 6.78
CA PRO A 190 5.79 -14.09 7.48
C PRO A 190 5.67 -14.55 8.94
N ALA A 191 5.77 -13.62 9.87
CA ALA A 191 5.58 -13.92 11.28
C ALA A 191 4.80 -12.81 11.98
N LYS A 192 3.85 -13.20 12.84
CA LYS A 192 3.17 -12.27 13.76
C LYS A 192 3.92 -12.33 15.08
N PRO A 193 4.44 -11.20 15.58
CA PRO A 193 5.01 -11.18 16.92
C PRO A 193 3.95 -11.60 17.95
N GLU A 194 4.36 -12.29 18.99
CA GLU A 194 3.48 -12.56 20.12
C GLU A 194 3.06 -11.22 20.73
N THR A 195 1.75 -10.96 20.72
CA THR A 195 1.19 -9.83 21.46
C THR A 195 1.38 -10.08 22.95
N LYS A 196 2.17 -9.24 23.61
CA LYS A 196 2.27 -9.25 25.08
C LYS A 196 0.96 -8.89 25.74
#